data_611e46434fb58c1786dbc77c3a2d661a
#
_entry.id   611e46434fb58c1786dbc77c3a2d661a
#
_cell.length_a   1.000
_cell.length_b   1.000
_cell.length_c   1.000
_cell.angle_alpha   90.00
_cell.angle_beta   90.00
_cell.angle_gamma   90.00
#
_symmetry.space_group_name_H-M   'P 1'
#
loop_
_entity.id
_entity.type
_entity.pdbx_description
1 polymer ?
#
loop_
_entity_poly.entity_id
_entity_poly.type
_entity_poly.pdbx_seq_one_letter_code
_entity_poly.pdbx_strand_id
1 'polypeptide(L)'
;MSNIAFVPLLLAALVGTSAEAQPAPAAPAGPGDETIVVTGQKDSKEAIDQFVRSLTPAPSGGQLSRFEHEVCPAVFGLGTAQAQAVQQRIRLVAKSVGIAVGGDRCPANVLLLVTSDKKAFLEELRLHRADYFGLSDRRFRDLERQSGPAAAWQVQGPAMTADGVELTEDTTQGVVVNRTIDRSSRITVAVHPQFDASVVVVERKALVGLTTTQLADYAAIRALTGADPARLANSGAPTILHVLEIPIGAEAPVTMTKWDYEFLSGFYAARRNLSTAAQRSEISRSMSQQLKKPPRQ
;
A
#
# COMPACT_ATOMS: atom_id res chain seq x y z
N MET A 1 21.48 -31.92 -87.18
CA MET A 1 21.97 -33.21 -87.66
C MET A 1 21.73 -34.23 -86.57
N SER A 2 20.89 -35.17 -86.95
CA SER A 2 20.69 -36.58 -86.59
C SER A 2 20.34 -36.85 -85.12
N ASN A 3 19.08 -37.10 -84.91
CA ASN A 3 18.38 -38.40 -84.78
C ASN A 3 19.19 -39.52 -84.16
N ILE A 4 18.65 -40.07 -83.04
CA ILE A 4 18.21 -41.50 -83.07
C ILE A 4 17.36 -41.73 -81.80
N ALA A 5 16.13 -42.21 -82.04
CA ALA A 5 15.19 -42.79 -81.08
C ALA A 5 15.59 -44.22 -80.70
N PHE A 6 15.27 -44.64 -79.51
CA PHE A 6 14.98 -46.04 -79.18
C PHE A 6 13.99 -46.17 -77.99
N VAL A 7 12.87 -46.74 -78.31
CA VAL A 7 11.87 -47.41 -77.46
C VAL A 7 12.12 -48.91 -77.71
N PRO A 8 11.74 -49.89 -76.87
CA PRO A 8 10.90 -49.99 -75.65
C PRO A 8 11.45 -50.97 -74.60
N LEU A 9 10.86 -51.13 -73.44
CA LEU A 9 10.24 -52.41 -73.03
C LEU A 9 9.47 -52.25 -71.69
N LEU A 10 8.22 -52.65 -71.76
CA LEU A 10 7.34 -52.84 -70.65
C LEU A 10 7.87 -53.93 -69.70
N LEU A 11 7.83 -53.66 -68.37
CA LEU A 11 7.69 -54.71 -67.38
C LEU A 11 6.71 -54.20 -66.29
N ALA A 12 5.52 -54.80 -66.33
CA ALA A 12 4.50 -54.59 -65.29
C ALA A 12 4.91 -55.32 -64.02
N ALA A 13 5.14 -54.59 -62.95
CA ALA A 13 5.21 -55.18 -61.61
C ALA A 13 4.00 -54.65 -60.79
N LEU A 14 3.09 -55.54 -60.51
CA LEU A 14 2.00 -55.36 -59.54
C LEU A 14 2.59 -55.21 -58.16
N VAL A 15 2.61 -53.99 -57.66
CA VAL A 15 2.87 -53.73 -56.26
C VAL A 15 1.54 -53.29 -55.64
N GLY A 16 1.00 -54.15 -54.76
CA GLY A 16 -0.21 -53.90 -54.04
C GLY A 16 -0.03 -52.66 -53.09
N THR A 17 -0.82 -51.63 -53.34
CA THR A 17 -0.93 -50.50 -52.49
C THR A 17 -1.79 -50.91 -51.31
N SER A 18 -1.16 -51.11 -50.12
CA SER A 18 -1.84 -51.10 -48.84
C SER A 18 -2.36 -49.68 -48.62
N ALA A 19 -3.63 -49.50 -48.68
CA ALA A 19 -4.30 -48.26 -48.28
C ALA A 19 -4.07 -48.08 -46.80
N GLU A 20 -3.15 -47.21 -46.44
CA GLU A 20 -2.98 -46.69 -45.09
C GLU A 20 -4.23 -45.84 -44.78
N ALA A 21 -5.05 -46.29 -43.88
CA ALA A 21 -6.24 -45.58 -43.43
C ALA A 21 -5.77 -44.27 -42.80
N GLN A 22 -6.03 -43.16 -43.46
CA GLN A 22 -5.85 -41.82 -42.94
C GLN A 22 -6.76 -41.68 -41.70
N PRO A 23 -6.24 -41.33 -40.51
CA PRO A 23 -7.11 -41.11 -39.36
C PRO A 23 -8.11 -39.99 -39.69
N ALA A 24 -9.37 -40.26 -39.43
CA ALA A 24 -10.45 -39.31 -39.61
C ALA A 24 -10.11 -38.00 -38.83
N PRO A 25 -10.42 -36.81 -39.39
CA PRO A 25 -10.24 -35.56 -38.67
C PRO A 25 -11.03 -35.66 -37.38
N ALA A 26 -10.34 -35.38 -36.26
CA ALA A 26 -10.94 -35.33 -34.95
C ALA A 26 -12.12 -34.34 -34.99
N ALA A 27 -13.27 -34.79 -34.50
CA ALA A 27 -14.44 -33.94 -34.35
C ALA A 27 -14.04 -32.69 -33.57
N PRO A 28 -14.58 -31.49 -33.92
CA PRO A 28 -14.33 -30.30 -33.12
C PRO A 28 -14.71 -30.61 -31.69
N ALA A 29 -13.78 -30.40 -30.76
CA ALA A 29 -14.05 -30.45 -29.34
C ALA A 29 -15.25 -29.53 -29.07
N GLY A 30 -16.31 -30.09 -28.52
CA GLY A 30 -17.44 -29.30 -27.99
C GLY A 30 -16.91 -28.23 -27.05
N PRO A 31 -17.71 -27.20 -26.71
CA PRO A 31 -17.26 -26.16 -25.79
C PRO A 31 -16.82 -26.86 -24.51
N GLY A 32 -15.51 -27.08 -24.43
CA GLY A 32 -14.89 -27.62 -23.23
C GLY A 32 -15.19 -26.64 -22.12
N ASP A 33 -15.60 -27.13 -20.99
CA ASP A 33 -15.55 -26.40 -19.73
C ASP A 33 -14.17 -25.71 -19.65
N GLU A 34 -14.10 -24.46 -20.09
CA GLU A 34 -13.01 -23.58 -19.72
C GLU A 34 -13.15 -23.42 -18.21
N THR A 35 -12.53 -24.31 -17.49
CA THR A 35 -12.31 -24.13 -16.06
C THR A 35 -11.47 -22.86 -15.96
N ILE A 36 -12.14 -21.73 -15.73
CA ILE A 36 -11.47 -20.48 -15.34
C ILE A 36 -10.78 -20.80 -14.03
N VAL A 37 -9.51 -21.17 -14.10
CA VAL A 37 -8.64 -21.25 -12.93
C VAL A 37 -8.44 -19.81 -12.47
N VAL A 38 -9.38 -19.32 -11.65
CA VAL A 38 -9.18 -18.12 -10.87
C VAL A 38 -8.08 -18.49 -9.88
N THR A 39 -6.84 -18.21 -10.24
CA THR A 39 -5.73 -18.12 -9.29
C THR A 39 -5.92 -16.85 -8.48
N GLY A 40 -7.09 -16.72 -7.84
CA GLY A 40 -7.31 -15.76 -6.79
C GLY A 40 -6.47 -16.22 -5.61
N GLN A 41 -5.53 -15.41 -5.18
CA GLN A 41 -4.90 -15.59 -3.89
C GLN A 41 -6.06 -15.71 -2.88
N LYS A 42 -6.25 -16.90 -2.34
CA LYS A 42 -7.29 -17.17 -1.39
C LYS A 42 -7.11 -16.17 -0.25
N ASP A 43 -8.14 -15.40 0.10
CA ASP A 43 -8.17 -14.52 1.28
C ASP A 43 -8.02 -15.38 2.54
N SER A 44 -6.86 -16.07 2.62
CA SER A 44 -6.57 -16.95 3.74
C SER A 44 -6.29 -16.09 4.97
N LYS A 45 -6.63 -16.60 6.12
CA LYS A 45 -6.33 -15.92 7.37
C LYS A 45 -4.84 -15.63 7.50
N GLU A 46 -4.00 -16.55 7.05
CA GLU A 46 -2.54 -16.45 7.09
C GLU A 46 -2.03 -15.30 6.21
N ALA A 47 -2.57 -15.16 4.99
CA ALA A 47 -2.21 -14.07 4.08
C ALA A 47 -2.62 -12.71 4.66
N ILE A 48 -3.82 -12.62 5.24
CA ILE A 48 -4.30 -11.40 5.91
C ILE A 48 -3.42 -11.06 7.13
N ASP A 49 -3.12 -12.03 7.98
CA ASP A 49 -2.28 -11.85 9.15
C ASP A 49 -0.85 -11.40 8.77
N GLN A 50 -0.32 -11.95 7.68
CA GLN A 50 0.99 -11.55 7.14
C GLN A 50 0.95 -10.11 6.60
N PHE A 51 -0.07 -9.76 5.82
CA PHE A 51 -0.27 -8.43 5.28
C PHE A 51 -0.35 -7.37 6.39
N VAL A 52 -1.19 -7.61 7.39
CA VAL A 52 -1.33 -6.71 8.55
C VAL A 52 -0.01 -6.55 9.30
N ARG A 53 0.71 -7.64 9.57
CA ARG A 53 2.02 -7.58 10.24
C ARG A 53 3.06 -6.81 9.43
N SER A 54 3.06 -6.97 8.12
CA SER A 54 3.99 -6.28 7.23
C SER A 54 3.75 -4.76 7.22
N LEU A 55 2.50 -4.33 7.23
CA LEU A 55 2.13 -2.92 7.15
C LEU A 55 2.07 -2.19 8.49
N THR A 56 2.09 -2.92 9.60
CA THR A 56 2.08 -2.28 10.92
C THR A 56 3.49 -2.27 11.51
N PRO A 57 4.21 -1.14 11.52
CA PRO A 57 5.52 -1.06 12.16
C PRO A 57 5.37 -1.35 13.66
N ALA A 58 6.38 -2.00 14.24
CA ALA A 58 6.40 -2.22 15.68
C ALA A 58 6.81 -0.92 16.37
N PRO A 59 5.91 -0.25 17.07
CA PRO A 59 6.24 0.99 17.77
C PRO A 59 7.09 0.68 19.01
N SER A 60 7.96 1.60 19.39
CA SER A 60 8.79 1.48 20.60
C SER A 60 7.96 1.38 21.89
N GLY A 61 6.73 1.89 21.90
CA GLY A 61 5.82 1.85 23.05
C GLY A 61 4.86 0.65 23.10
N GLY A 62 4.98 -0.30 22.15
CA GLY A 62 4.11 -1.49 22.12
C GLY A 62 2.67 -1.25 21.69
N GLN A 63 2.36 -0.13 21.02
CA GLN A 63 1.07 0.23 20.44
C GLN A 63 1.26 0.83 19.05
N LEU A 64 0.22 0.77 18.22
CA LEU A 64 0.21 1.41 16.91
C LEU A 64 -0.16 2.89 17.07
N SER A 65 0.69 3.77 16.54
CA SER A 65 0.39 5.20 16.47
C SER A 65 -0.54 5.49 15.30
N ARG A 66 -1.43 6.47 15.45
CA ARG A 66 -2.34 6.96 14.41
C ARG A 66 -2.65 8.43 14.63
N PHE A 67 -3.29 9.06 13.64
CA PHE A 67 -3.85 10.39 13.86
C PHE A 67 -5.05 10.33 14.80
N GLU A 68 -5.02 11.11 15.84
CA GLU A 68 -6.12 11.29 16.80
C GLU A 68 -6.79 12.65 16.62
N HIS A 69 -6.11 13.59 15.97
CA HIS A 69 -6.62 14.88 15.53
C HIS A 69 -7.06 14.87 14.06
N GLU A 70 -7.68 15.97 13.65
CA GLU A 70 -8.05 16.14 12.25
C GLU A 70 -6.85 16.16 11.32
N VAL A 71 -6.98 15.52 10.17
CA VAL A 71 -5.94 15.54 9.13
C VAL A 71 -6.18 16.66 8.12
N CYS A 72 -5.07 17.28 7.74
CA CYS A 72 -5.04 18.42 6.84
C CYS A 72 -4.00 18.20 5.74
N PRO A 73 -4.38 17.57 4.60
CA PRO A 73 -3.44 17.27 3.54
C PRO A 73 -2.97 18.53 2.81
N ALA A 74 -1.66 18.58 2.50
CA ALA A 74 -1.06 19.54 1.56
C ALA A 74 -0.16 18.80 0.57
N VAL A 75 -0.19 19.24 -0.70
CA VAL A 75 0.56 18.62 -1.80
C VAL A 75 1.42 19.67 -2.48
N PHE A 76 2.70 19.36 -2.64
CA PHE A 76 3.71 20.22 -3.25
C PHE A 76 4.40 19.52 -4.42
N GLY A 77 4.86 20.32 -5.39
CA GLY A 77 5.62 19.81 -6.52
C GLY A 77 4.77 19.29 -7.68
N LEU A 78 3.44 19.41 -7.64
CA LEU A 78 2.50 19.16 -8.74
C LEU A 78 1.91 20.47 -9.27
N GLY A 79 1.30 20.42 -10.45
CA GLY A 79 0.47 21.51 -10.94
C GLY A 79 -0.77 21.70 -10.04
N THR A 80 -1.32 22.92 -10.00
CA THR A 80 -2.39 23.28 -9.06
C THR A 80 -3.59 22.34 -9.12
N ALA A 81 -4.08 22.00 -10.31
CA ALA A 81 -5.24 21.12 -10.48
C ALA A 81 -4.98 19.71 -9.97
N GLN A 82 -3.80 19.14 -10.27
CA GLN A 82 -3.40 17.83 -9.80
C GLN A 82 -3.21 17.80 -8.28
N ALA A 83 -2.56 18.84 -7.72
CA ALA A 83 -2.38 18.97 -6.28
C ALA A 83 -3.74 19.00 -5.54
N GLN A 84 -4.69 19.78 -6.04
CA GLN A 84 -6.04 19.84 -5.47
C GLN A 84 -6.78 18.51 -5.57
N ALA A 85 -6.70 17.80 -6.71
CA ALA A 85 -7.32 16.50 -6.89
C ALA A 85 -6.76 15.47 -5.90
N VAL A 86 -5.44 15.44 -5.73
CA VAL A 86 -4.76 14.55 -4.76
C VAL A 86 -5.16 14.90 -3.32
N GLN A 87 -5.17 16.18 -2.94
CA GLN A 87 -5.59 16.62 -1.61
C GLN A 87 -7.03 16.20 -1.31
N GLN A 88 -7.95 16.44 -2.24
CA GLN A 88 -9.35 16.05 -2.08
C GLN A 88 -9.51 14.55 -1.93
N ARG A 89 -8.77 13.77 -2.71
CA ARG A 89 -8.80 12.31 -2.60
C ARG A 89 -8.27 11.81 -1.26
N ILE A 90 -7.16 12.36 -0.74
CA ILE A 90 -6.64 12.01 0.59
C ILE A 90 -7.67 12.35 1.68
N ARG A 91 -8.33 13.51 1.60
CA ARG A 91 -9.42 13.89 2.51
C ARG A 91 -10.59 12.91 2.47
N LEU A 92 -10.98 12.49 1.26
CA LEU A 92 -12.04 11.49 1.07
C LEU A 92 -11.68 10.16 1.69
N VAL A 93 -10.46 9.67 1.46
CA VAL A 93 -9.95 8.43 2.06
C VAL A 93 -9.97 8.51 3.58
N ALA A 94 -9.40 9.57 4.16
CA ALA A 94 -9.39 9.77 5.61
C ALA A 94 -10.80 9.76 6.19
N LYS A 95 -11.72 10.51 5.59
CA LYS A 95 -13.11 10.58 6.03
C LYS A 95 -13.83 9.22 5.94
N SER A 96 -13.54 8.43 4.89
CA SER A 96 -14.18 7.13 4.67
C SER A 96 -13.85 6.08 5.73
N VAL A 97 -12.72 6.26 6.45
CA VAL A 97 -12.28 5.38 7.54
C VAL A 97 -12.43 6.02 8.93
N GLY A 98 -13.20 7.10 9.02
CA GLY A 98 -13.58 7.73 10.30
C GLY A 98 -12.56 8.71 10.88
N ILE A 99 -11.56 9.14 10.09
CA ILE A 99 -10.62 10.18 10.53
C ILE A 99 -11.26 11.55 10.33
N ALA A 100 -11.18 12.39 11.34
CA ALA A 100 -11.61 13.79 11.22
C ALA A 100 -10.74 14.53 10.19
N VAL A 101 -11.36 15.40 9.39
CA VAL A 101 -10.68 16.14 8.33
C VAL A 101 -10.91 17.62 8.55
N GLY A 102 -9.83 18.37 8.64
CA GLY A 102 -9.87 19.82 8.86
C GLY A 102 -10.48 20.60 7.70
N GLY A 103 -10.92 21.81 7.96
CA GLY A 103 -11.45 22.72 6.94
C GLY A 103 -10.38 23.18 5.94
N ASP A 104 -10.76 24.06 5.00
CA ASP A 104 -9.88 24.47 3.88
C ASP A 104 -8.62 25.25 4.31
N ARG A 105 -8.65 25.86 5.48
CA ARG A 105 -7.54 26.67 6.03
C ARG A 105 -6.87 26.03 7.25
N CYS A 106 -7.06 24.73 7.45
CA CYS A 106 -6.43 24.03 8.54
C CYS A 106 -4.88 23.96 8.36
N PRO A 107 -4.09 23.98 9.42
CA PRO A 107 -2.64 23.79 9.33
C PRO A 107 -2.32 22.40 8.79
N ALA A 108 -1.45 22.36 7.76
CA ALA A 108 -1.13 21.10 7.10
C ALA A 108 -0.31 20.18 8.01
N ASN A 109 -0.79 18.94 8.19
CA ASN A 109 -0.12 17.89 8.95
C ASN A 109 0.04 16.56 8.19
N VAL A 110 -0.49 16.47 6.98
CA VAL A 110 -0.26 15.36 6.05
C VAL A 110 0.34 15.93 4.77
N LEU A 111 1.65 15.74 4.58
CA LEU A 111 2.40 16.36 3.49
C LEU A 111 2.75 15.33 2.41
N LEU A 112 2.40 15.62 1.15
CA LEU A 112 2.91 14.91 -0.01
C LEU A 112 3.81 15.86 -0.82
N LEU A 113 5.05 15.44 -0.99
CA LEU A 113 6.09 16.20 -1.68
C LEU A 113 6.55 15.45 -2.93
N VAL A 114 6.43 16.07 -4.09
CA VAL A 114 6.93 15.50 -5.35
C VAL A 114 8.21 16.23 -5.74
N THR A 115 9.32 15.49 -5.74
CA THR A 115 10.66 16.02 -6.03
C THR A 115 11.27 15.37 -7.28
N SER A 116 12.29 15.96 -7.83
CA SER A 116 13.09 15.36 -8.92
C SER A 116 14.02 14.25 -8.41
N ASP A 117 14.58 14.43 -7.21
CA ASP A 117 15.53 13.52 -6.56
C ASP A 117 15.19 13.43 -5.07
N LYS A 118 14.77 12.25 -4.63
CA LYS A 118 14.43 11.97 -3.23
C LYS A 118 15.63 12.11 -2.31
N LYS A 119 16.76 11.58 -2.73
CA LYS A 119 17.98 11.58 -1.89
C LYS A 119 18.50 12.99 -1.67
N ALA A 120 18.64 13.77 -2.74
CA ALA A 120 19.07 15.15 -2.65
C ALA A 120 18.09 15.99 -1.80
N PHE A 121 16.80 15.77 -1.94
CA PHE A 121 15.79 16.44 -1.12
C PHE A 121 15.91 16.09 0.38
N LEU A 122 16.10 14.82 0.71
CA LEU A 122 16.26 14.39 2.11
C LEU A 122 17.55 14.90 2.73
N GLU A 123 18.63 14.94 1.96
CA GLU A 123 19.91 15.50 2.40
C GLU A 123 19.79 17.01 2.69
N GLU A 124 19.17 17.76 1.80
CA GLU A 124 18.89 19.19 1.99
C GLU A 124 18.04 19.44 3.24
N LEU A 125 17.00 18.63 3.42
CA LEU A 125 16.14 18.70 4.59
C LEU A 125 16.90 18.41 5.89
N ARG A 126 17.77 17.41 5.88
CA ARG A 126 18.62 17.06 7.02
C ARG A 126 19.58 18.19 7.41
N LEU A 127 20.19 18.83 6.42
CA LEU A 127 21.19 19.89 6.65
C LEU A 127 20.57 21.20 7.15
N HIS A 128 19.36 21.51 6.72
CA HIS A 128 18.80 22.85 6.93
C HIS A 128 17.49 22.88 7.74
N ARG A 129 16.80 21.74 7.89
CA ARG A 129 15.47 21.68 8.48
C ARG A 129 15.20 20.42 9.32
N ALA A 130 16.23 19.79 9.86
CA ALA A 130 16.08 18.56 10.64
C ALA A 130 15.12 18.69 11.83
N ASP A 131 15.11 19.85 12.46
CA ASP A 131 14.27 20.21 13.61
C ASP A 131 12.77 20.26 13.28
N TYR A 132 12.40 20.66 12.05
CA TYR A 132 11.00 20.81 11.65
C TYR A 132 10.22 19.50 11.53
N PHE A 133 10.93 18.38 11.31
CA PHE A 133 10.30 17.11 11.00
C PHE A 133 10.50 16.05 12.08
N GLY A 134 11.00 16.43 13.24
CA GLY A 134 11.17 15.54 14.39
C GLY A 134 12.06 14.31 14.10
N LEU A 135 12.96 14.42 13.12
CA LEU A 135 13.84 13.34 12.70
C LEU A 135 15.25 13.55 13.21
N SER A 136 15.83 12.53 13.82
CA SER A 136 17.24 12.49 14.10
C SER A 136 18.06 12.30 12.82
N ASP A 137 19.30 12.75 12.82
CA ASP A 137 20.29 12.52 11.75
C ASP A 137 20.37 11.05 11.31
N ARG A 138 20.30 10.13 12.25
CA ARG A 138 20.29 8.70 11.96
C ARG A 138 19.05 8.33 11.12
N ARG A 139 17.89 8.83 11.50
CA ARG A 139 16.64 8.53 10.81
C ARG A 139 16.63 9.10 9.39
N PHE A 140 17.16 10.30 9.18
CA PHE A 140 17.34 10.86 7.85
C PHE A 140 18.22 9.96 6.97
N ARG A 141 19.39 9.53 7.47
CA ARG A 141 20.25 8.61 6.73
C ARG A 141 19.59 7.25 6.43
N ASP A 142 18.73 6.79 7.30
CA ASP A 142 17.96 5.56 7.04
C ASP A 142 16.94 5.77 5.91
N LEU A 143 16.28 6.93 5.85
CA LEU A 143 15.37 7.30 4.77
C LEU A 143 16.09 7.49 3.43
N GLU A 144 17.26 8.15 3.43
CA GLU A 144 18.11 8.34 2.24
C GLU A 144 18.54 7.01 1.62
N ARG A 145 18.79 5.99 2.46
CA ARG A 145 19.22 4.65 2.03
C ARG A 145 18.08 3.74 1.58
N GLN A 146 16.83 4.11 1.85
CA GLN A 146 15.71 3.31 1.37
C GLN A 146 15.70 3.24 -0.16
N SER A 147 15.63 2.03 -0.69
CA SER A 147 15.42 1.78 -2.11
C SER A 147 14.04 2.25 -2.56
N GLY A 148 13.87 2.38 -3.89
CA GLY A 148 12.61 2.80 -4.47
C GLY A 148 12.44 4.32 -4.56
N PRO A 149 11.42 4.78 -5.28
CA PRO A 149 11.24 6.18 -5.65
C PRO A 149 10.54 7.02 -4.59
N ALA A 150 10.23 6.45 -3.43
CA ALA A 150 9.51 7.16 -2.38
C ALA A 150 10.11 6.92 -0.99
N ALA A 151 9.89 7.88 -0.09
CA ALA A 151 10.14 7.76 1.33
C ALA A 151 8.94 8.32 2.11
N ALA A 152 8.69 7.78 3.29
CA ALA A 152 7.66 8.32 4.17
C ALA A 152 8.05 8.16 5.63
N TRP A 153 7.62 9.10 6.45
CA TRP A 153 7.78 9.05 7.90
C TRP A 153 6.65 9.77 8.60
N GLN A 154 6.48 9.45 9.86
CA GLN A 154 5.52 10.08 10.76
C GLN A 154 6.28 10.82 11.86
N VAL A 155 5.79 12.01 12.19
CA VAL A 155 6.21 12.78 13.37
C VAL A 155 5.31 12.35 14.52
N GLN A 156 5.92 11.92 15.62
CA GLN A 156 5.17 11.52 16.80
C GLN A 156 4.78 12.79 17.57
N GLY A 157 3.52 12.89 17.93
CA GLY A 157 3.01 13.89 18.85
C GLY A 157 3.14 13.45 20.32
N PRO A 158 2.72 14.31 21.25
CA PRO A 158 2.57 13.94 22.64
C PRO A 158 1.66 12.72 22.78
N ALA A 159 1.98 11.81 23.69
CA ALA A 159 1.11 10.67 23.92
C ALA A 159 -0.24 11.14 24.45
N MET A 160 -1.30 10.38 24.18
CA MET A 160 -2.68 10.72 24.53
C MET A 160 -3.24 9.70 25.49
N THR A 161 -4.05 10.15 26.43
CA THR A 161 -4.80 9.29 27.35
C THR A 161 -6.00 8.65 26.65
N ALA A 162 -6.57 7.59 27.20
CA ALA A 162 -7.73 6.91 26.62
C ALA A 162 -8.97 7.82 26.52
N ASP A 163 -9.07 8.81 27.39
CA ASP A 163 -10.12 9.84 27.39
C ASP A 163 -9.81 11.06 26.48
N GLY A 164 -8.73 10.99 25.69
CA GLY A 164 -8.43 11.97 24.64
C GLY A 164 -7.68 13.21 25.13
N VAL A 165 -7.02 13.14 26.29
CA VAL A 165 -6.20 14.24 26.80
C VAL A 165 -4.74 14.01 26.46
N GLU A 166 -4.07 14.99 25.87
CA GLU A 166 -2.63 14.94 25.64
C GLU A 166 -1.84 14.97 26.94
N LEU A 167 -0.78 14.18 27.01
CA LEU A 167 0.17 14.26 28.11
C LEU A 167 1.00 15.53 27.96
N THR A 168 1.03 16.31 29.02
CA THR A 168 1.86 17.51 29.09
C THR A 168 3.12 17.24 29.90
N GLU A 169 4.24 17.82 29.48
CA GLU A 169 5.46 17.83 30.25
C GLU A 169 5.34 18.89 31.34
N ASP A 170 5.52 18.49 32.59
CA ASP A 170 5.72 19.44 33.71
C ASP A 170 7.17 19.93 33.61
N THR A 171 7.36 21.10 33.00
CA THR A 171 8.68 21.71 32.79
C THR A 171 9.40 22.04 34.10
N THR A 172 8.69 22.11 35.22
CA THR A 172 9.27 22.36 36.55
C THR A 172 9.95 21.12 37.12
N GLN A 173 9.43 19.94 36.78
CA GLN A 173 9.92 18.67 37.31
C GLN A 173 10.57 17.79 36.23
N GLY A 174 10.47 18.16 34.97
CA GLY A 174 10.98 17.37 33.81
C GLY A 174 10.30 16.02 33.67
N VAL A 175 9.05 15.89 34.13
CA VAL A 175 8.28 14.65 34.09
C VAL A 175 7.02 14.82 33.24
N VAL A 176 6.65 13.77 32.53
CA VAL A 176 5.39 13.73 31.79
C VAL A 176 4.26 13.34 32.74
N VAL A 177 3.27 14.21 32.86
CA VAL A 177 2.16 14.05 33.83
C VAL A 177 0.96 13.42 33.11
N ASN A 178 0.54 12.26 33.60
CA ASN A 178 -0.72 11.63 33.20
C ASN A 178 -1.80 11.94 34.28
N ARG A 179 -2.83 12.66 33.86
CA ARG A 179 -3.96 13.04 34.75
C ARG A 179 -5.26 12.30 34.43
N THR A 180 -5.17 11.17 33.71
CA THR A 180 -6.37 10.37 33.37
C THR A 180 -6.87 9.61 34.61
N ILE A 181 -8.19 9.42 34.65
CA ILE A 181 -8.83 8.51 35.61
C ILE A 181 -8.74 7.04 35.17
N ASP A 182 -8.38 6.79 33.91
CA ASP A 182 -8.22 5.45 33.37
C ASP A 182 -6.98 4.77 33.95
N ARG A 183 -7.16 3.55 34.40
CA ARG A 183 -6.07 2.75 34.96
C ARG A 183 -5.53 1.76 33.94
N SER A 184 -4.22 1.70 33.84
CA SER A 184 -3.57 0.62 33.10
C SER A 184 -3.84 -0.73 33.76
N SER A 185 -4.03 -1.76 32.94
CA SER A 185 -4.15 -3.15 33.38
C SER A 185 -3.14 -4.01 32.62
N ARG A 186 -3.14 -5.33 32.88
CA ARG A 186 -2.30 -6.26 32.07
C ARG A 186 -2.71 -6.32 30.60
N ILE A 187 -3.91 -5.90 30.26
CA ILE A 187 -4.49 -6.03 28.93
C ILE A 187 -4.65 -4.66 28.25
N THR A 188 -4.82 -3.60 29.04
CA THR A 188 -5.08 -2.25 28.55
C THR A 188 -4.04 -1.27 29.06
N VAL A 189 -3.66 -0.34 28.24
CA VAL A 189 -2.72 0.74 28.55
C VAL A 189 -3.51 2.04 28.63
N ALA A 190 -3.24 2.87 29.65
CA ALA A 190 -3.96 4.13 29.85
C ALA A 190 -3.54 5.23 28.86
N VAL A 191 -2.42 5.05 28.18
CA VAL A 191 -1.81 6.05 27.29
C VAL A 191 -1.46 5.40 25.98
N HIS A 192 -1.69 6.07 24.85
CA HIS A 192 -1.35 5.59 23.53
C HIS A 192 -0.58 6.65 22.71
N PRO A 193 0.31 6.24 21.81
CA PRO A 193 1.04 7.15 20.92
C PRO A 193 0.13 7.66 19.81
N GLN A 194 0.43 8.88 19.32
CA GLN A 194 -0.26 9.47 18.19
C GLN A 194 0.72 10.04 17.16
N PHE A 195 0.22 10.22 15.94
CA PHE A 195 0.89 11.02 14.92
C PHE A 195 0.46 12.47 15.02
N ASP A 196 1.44 13.35 15.05
CA ASP A 196 1.23 14.79 14.93
C ASP A 196 1.23 15.21 13.46
N ALA A 197 2.18 14.69 12.70
CA ALA A 197 2.26 14.91 11.27
C ALA A 197 2.79 13.68 10.52
N SER A 198 2.62 13.69 9.20
CA SER A 198 3.25 12.72 8.30
C SER A 198 3.74 13.37 7.02
N VAL A 199 4.82 12.82 6.48
CA VAL A 199 5.43 13.29 5.24
C VAL A 199 5.62 12.10 4.31
N VAL A 200 5.22 12.26 3.06
CA VAL A 200 5.45 11.32 1.97
C VAL A 200 6.19 12.07 0.87
N VAL A 201 7.36 11.59 0.50
CA VAL A 201 8.19 12.13 -0.59
C VAL A 201 8.17 11.15 -1.74
N VAL A 202 7.89 11.61 -2.96
CA VAL A 202 7.84 10.76 -4.16
C VAL A 202 8.65 11.42 -5.28
N GLU A 203 9.44 10.62 -5.99
CA GLU A 203 10.16 11.10 -7.16
C GLU A 203 9.23 11.26 -8.35
N ARG A 204 9.32 12.42 -9.01
CA ARG A 204 8.50 12.77 -10.18
C ARG A 204 8.55 11.72 -11.30
N LYS A 205 9.72 11.11 -11.53
CA LYS A 205 9.88 10.09 -12.56
C LYS A 205 9.00 8.84 -12.35
N ALA A 206 8.68 8.52 -11.08
CA ALA A 206 7.81 7.39 -10.75
C ALA A 206 6.32 7.67 -10.96
N LEU A 207 5.96 8.92 -11.27
CA LEU A 207 4.57 9.30 -11.52
C LEU A 207 4.16 9.16 -13.00
N VAL A 208 5.10 8.79 -13.87
CA VAL A 208 4.82 8.63 -15.30
C VAL A 208 3.83 7.47 -15.49
N GLY A 209 2.69 7.77 -16.13
CA GLY A 209 1.62 6.79 -16.35
C GLY A 209 0.64 6.61 -15.18
N LEU A 210 0.87 7.27 -14.03
CA LEU A 210 -0.04 7.20 -12.90
C LEU A 210 -1.13 8.29 -12.95
N THR A 211 -2.29 7.94 -12.45
CA THR A 211 -3.38 8.88 -12.19
C THR A 211 -3.19 9.60 -10.85
N THR A 212 -3.84 10.75 -10.69
CA THR A 212 -3.89 11.46 -9.40
C THR A 212 -4.56 10.62 -8.31
N THR A 213 -5.51 9.76 -8.67
CA THR A 213 -6.17 8.82 -7.74
C THR A 213 -5.19 7.79 -7.20
N GLN A 214 -4.39 7.15 -8.07
CA GLN A 214 -3.38 6.17 -7.64
C GLN A 214 -2.34 6.79 -6.72
N LEU A 215 -1.82 7.98 -7.07
CA LEU A 215 -0.87 8.71 -6.23
C LEU A 215 -1.48 9.07 -4.86
N ALA A 216 -2.72 9.55 -4.86
CA ALA A 216 -3.40 9.95 -3.62
C ALA A 216 -3.68 8.75 -2.71
N ASP A 217 -4.13 7.63 -3.26
CA ASP A 217 -4.43 6.41 -2.50
C ASP A 217 -3.14 5.81 -1.91
N TYR A 218 -2.05 5.76 -2.71
CA TYR A 218 -0.72 5.38 -2.21
C TYR A 218 -0.27 6.28 -1.06
N ALA A 219 -0.34 7.61 -1.25
CA ALA A 219 0.09 8.58 -0.26
C ALA A 219 -0.77 8.52 1.01
N ALA A 220 -2.08 8.32 0.87
CA ALA A 220 -2.99 8.20 2.01
C ALA A 220 -2.63 7.03 2.92
N ILE A 221 -2.42 5.82 2.37
CA ILE A 221 -2.04 4.66 3.21
C ILE A 221 -0.70 4.93 3.89
N ARG A 222 0.31 5.39 3.13
CA ARG A 222 1.64 5.68 3.68
C ARG A 222 1.60 6.70 4.80
N ALA A 223 0.89 7.81 4.58
CA ALA A 223 0.79 8.90 5.54
C ALA A 223 -0.01 8.52 6.78
N LEU A 224 -1.17 7.88 6.60
CA LEU A 224 -2.11 7.63 7.70
C LEU A 224 -1.73 6.43 8.57
N THR A 225 -0.85 5.53 8.12
CA THR A 225 -0.50 4.31 8.87
C THR A 225 0.99 4.12 9.12
N GLY A 226 1.85 4.81 8.39
CA GLY A 226 3.29 4.55 8.40
C GLY A 226 3.69 3.24 7.71
N ALA A 227 2.79 2.67 6.89
CA ALA A 227 3.04 1.45 6.14
C ALA A 227 4.27 1.59 5.23
N ASP A 228 5.11 0.56 5.17
CA ASP A 228 6.29 0.51 4.32
C ASP A 228 6.13 -0.58 3.24
N PRO A 229 6.00 -0.21 1.94
CA PRO A 229 5.85 -1.17 0.85
C PRO A 229 6.95 -2.22 0.76
N ALA A 230 8.19 -1.85 1.11
CA ALA A 230 9.33 -2.78 1.08
C ALA A 230 9.11 -4.03 1.95
N ARG A 231 8.24 -3.95 2.95
CA ARG A 231 7.88 -5.07 3.83
C ARG A 231 6.86 -6.03 3.21
N LEU A 232 6.28 -5.65 2.07
CA LEU A 232 5.30 -6.46 1.33
C LEU A 232 5.91 -7.26 0.18
N ALA A 233 7.21 -7.15 -0.08
CA ALA A 233 7.89 -7.69 -1.27
C ALA A 233 7.55 -9.17 -1.59
N ASN A 234 7.11 -9.95 -0.61
CA ASN A 234 6.76 -11.36 -0.77
C ASN A 234 5.29 -11.66 -0.41
N SER A 235 4.43 -10.65 -0.27
CA SER A 235 3.07 -10.91 0.23
C SER A 235 2.09 -11.36 -0.85
N GLY A 236 2.35 -11.08 -2.14
CA GLY A 236 1.42 -11.32 -3.23
C GLY A 236 0.02 -10.69 -3.06
N ALA A 237 -0.21 -9.94 -1.97
CA ALA A 237 -1.48 -9.30 -1.70
C ALA A 237 -1.75 -8.17 -2.70
N PRO A 238 -2.98 -8.05 -3.22
CA PRO A 238 -3.32 -6.95 -4.10
C PRO A 238 -3.31 -5.64 -3.29
N THR A 239 -2.42 -4.71 -3.66
CA THR A 239 -2.28 -3.43 -2.96
C THR A 239 -1.83 -2.31 -3.88
N ILE A 240 -2.34 -1.11 -3.64
CA ILE A 240 -1.90 0.12 -4.32
C ILE A 240 -0.46 0.51 -3.94
N LEU A 241 0.08 -0.04 -2.85
CA LEU A 241 1.40 0.34 -2.34
C LEU A 241 2.55 -0.03 -3.27
N HIS A 242 2.35 -0.92 -4.23
CA HIS A 242 3.35 -1.25 -5.26
C HIS A 242 3.27 -0.37 -6.51
N VAL A 243 2.27 0.51 -6.63
CA VAL A 243 1.97 1.25 -7.86
C VAL A 243 3.15 2.06 -8.40
N LEU A 244 4.04 2.55 -7.53
CA LEU A 244 5.23 3.31 -7.93
C LEU A 244 6.36 2.44 -8.53
N GLU A 245 6.29 1.13 -8.38
CA GLU A 245 7.32 0.17 -8.80
C GLU A 245 6.86 -0.71 -9.96
N ILE A 246 5.59 -0.62 -10.33
CA ILE A 246 5.02 -1.36 -11.46
C ILE A 246 5.55 -0.77 -12.78
N PRO A 247 6.09 -1.58 -13.69
CA PRO A 247 6.54 -1.11 -15.00
C PRO A 247 5.42 -0.44 -15.81
N ILE A 248 5.76 0.60 -16.55
CA ILE A 248 4.80 1.31 -17.40
C ILE A 248 4.17 0.31 -18.38
N GLY A 249 2.84 0.30 -18.47
CA GLY A 249 2.07 -0.60 -19.33
C GLY A 249 1.74 -1.95 -18.71
N ALA A 250 2.26 -2.27 -17.52
CA ALA A 250 1.81 -3.43 -16.77
C ALA A 250 0.52 -3.14 -16.00
N GLU A 251 -0.24 -4.18 -15.69
CA GLU A 251 -1.49 -4.06 -14.93
C GLU A 251 -1.22 -3.56 -13.51
N ALA A 252 -1.89 -2.47 -13.15
CA ALA A 252 -1.78 -1.84 -11.84
C ALA A 252 -3.18 -1.55 -11.28
N PRO A 253 -3.37 -1.59 -9.96
CA PRO A 253 -4.62 -1.15 -9.34
C PRO A 253 -4.94 0.29 -9.75
N VAL A 254 -6.16 0.53 -10.24
CA VAL A 254 -6.60 1.88 -10.66
C VAL A 254 -6.91 2.79 -9.48
N THR A 255 -7.09 2.21 -8.30
CA THR A 255 -7.42 2.87 -7.04
C THR A 255 -7.02 1.94 -5.89
N MET A 256 -7.20 2.41 -4.65
CA MET A 256 -7.10 1.60 -3.45
C MET A 256 -7.85 0.28 -3.60
N THR A 257 -7.17 -0.83 -3.33
CA THR A 257 -7.80 -2.16 -3.42
C THR A 257 -8.72 -2.39 -2.21
N LYS A 258 -9.53 -3.44 -2.28
CA LYS A 258 -10.35 -3.85 -1.13
C LYS A 258 -9.48 -4.21 0.08
N TRP A 259 -8.32 -4.83 -0.14
CA TRP A 259 -7.36 -5.15 0.92
C TRP A 259 -6.83 -3.89 1.60
N ASP A 260 -6.44 -2.90 0.80
CA ASP A 260 -5.94 -1.62 1.32
C ASP A 260 -7.00 -0.90 2.15
N TYR A 261 -8.23 -0.84 1.63
CA TYR A 261 -9.32 -0.15 2.32
C TYR A 261 -9.69 -0.84 3.64
N GLU A 262 -9.83 -2.17 3.64
CA GLU A 262 -10.19 -2.91 4.84
C GLU A 262 -9.06 -2.92 5.88
N PHE A 263 -7.80 -2.88 5.43
CA PHE A 263 -6.66 -2.67 6.32
C PHE A 263 -6.73 -1.30 6.98
N LEU A 264 -6.88 -0.23 6.20
CA LEU A 264 -6.92 1.15 6.71
C LEU A 264 -8.13 1.34 7.65
N SER A 265 -9.29 0.85 7.26
CA SER A 265 -10.50 0.87 8.08
C SER A 265 -10.31 0.11 9.39
N GLY A 266 -9.78 -1.11 9.33
CA GLY A 266 -9.48 -1.90 10.53
C GLY A 266 -8.42 -1.26 11.43
N PHE A 267 -7.41 -0.61 10.83
CA PHE A 267 -6.35 0.09 11.57
C PHE A 267 -6.92 1.23 12.43
N TYR A 268 -7.84 2.03 11.89
CA TYR A 268 -8.47 3.12 12.62
C TYR A 268 -9.61 2.67 13.55
N ALA A 269 -10.25 1.53 13.26
CA ALA A 269 -11.28 0.96 14.13
C ALA A 269 -10.74 0.15 15.31
N ALA A 270 -9.49 -0.32 15.26
CA ALA A 270 -8.89 -1.11 16.34
C ALA A 270 -8.80 -0.30 17.64
N ARG A 271 -9.01 -0.96 18.78
CA ARG A 271 -8.97 -0.30 20.10
C ARG A 271 -7.58 0.26 20.40
N ARG A 272 -7.53 1.50 20.84
CA ARG A 272 -6.30 2.27 21.07
C ARG A 272 -5.49 1.77 22.26
N ASN A 273 -6.18 1.30 23.29
CA ASN A 273 -5.60 0.91 24.57
C ASN A 273 -5.10 -0.54 24.62
N LEU A 274 -5.01 -1.23 23.48
CA LEU A 274 -4.51 -2.59 23.39
C LEU A 274 -3.04 -2.62 22.96
N SER A 275 -2.35 -3.73 23.28
CA SER A 275 -1.01 -3.98 22.77
C SER A 275 -1.00 -4.10 21.24
N THR A 276 0.12 -3.82 20.60
CA THR A 276 0.32 -3.98 19.14
C THR A 276 -0.13 -5.35 18.63
N ALA A 277 0.15 -6.42 19.36
CA ALA A 277 -0.26 -7.78 18.98
C ALA A 277 -1.79 -7.93 18.97
N ALA A 278 -2.47 -7.39 19.97
CA ALA A 278 -3.93 -7.42 20.05
C ALA A 278 -4.57 -6.52 18.99
N GLN A 279 -4.02 -5.33 18.75
CA GLN A 279 -4.48 -4.43 17.69
C GLN A 279 -4.37 -5.10 16.31
N ARG A 280 -3.24 -5.75 15.98
CA ARG A 280 -3.07 -6.53 14.75
C ARG A 280 -4.11 -7.63 14.60
N SER A 281 -4.41 -8.33 15.69
CA SER A 281 -5.44 -9.38 15.69
C SER A 281 -6.85 -8.82 15.43
N GLU A 282 -7.17 -7.62 15.95
CA GLU A 282 -8.42 -6.94 15.66
C GLU A 282 -8.50 -6.51 14.19
N ILE A 283 -7.42 -5.91 13.64
CA ILE A 283 -7.34 -5.52 12.23
C ILE A 283 -7.53 -6.74 11.32
N SER A 284 -6.77 -7.82 11.54
CA SER A 284 -6.87 -9.06 10.75
C SER A 284 -8.26 -9.67 10.79
N ARG A 285 -8.89 -9.68 11.97
CA ARG A 285 -10.25 -10.19 12.13
C ARG A 285 -11.27 -9.35 11.35
N SER A 286 -11.18 -8.02 11.45
CA SER A 286 -12.01 -7.09 10.70
C SER A 286 -11.86 -7.32 9.20
N MET A 287 -10.63 -7.32 8.70
CA MET A 287 -10.33 -7.60 7.28
C MET A 287 -10.93 -8.94 6.83
N SER A 288 -10.70 -10.02 7.58
CA SER A 288 -11.21 -11.36 7.24
C SER A 288 -12.73 -11.40 7.13
N GLN A 289 -13.44 -10.62 7.94
CA GLN A 289 -14.90 -10.53 7.89
C GLN A 289 -15.39 -9.71 6.69
N GLN A 290 -14.72 -8.60 6.38
CA GLN A 290 -15.15 -7.68 5.33
C GLN A 290 -14.75 -8.16 3.93
N LEU A 291 -13.59 -8.81 3.79
CA LEU A 291 -13.15 -9.36 2.50
C LEU A 291 -14.11 -10.45 1.97
N LYS A 292 -14.77 -11.19 2.86
CA LYS A 292 -15.78 -12.21 2.50
C LYS A 292 -17.11 -11.62 2.02
N LYS A 293 -17.38 -10.35 2.28
CA LYS A 293 -18.62 -9.70 1.84
C LYS A 293 -18.52 -9.32 0.37
N PRO A 294 -19.61 -9.45 -0.41
CA PRO A 294 -19.62 -8.93 -1.76
C PRO A 294 -19.33 -7.42 -1.77
N PRO A 295 -18.84 -6.88 -2.90
CA PRO A 295 -18.63 -5.44 -3.05
C PRO A 295 -19.90 -4.68 -2.70
N ARG A 296 -19.81 -3.61 -1.96
CA ARG A 296 -20.95 -2.70 -1.76
C ARG A 296 -21.26 -2.07 -3.12
N GLN A 297 -22.49 -2.25 -3.58
CA GLN A 297 -23.01 -1.59 -4.80
C GLN A 297 -23.12 -0.08 -4.58
#